data_fe169ae20ea5c9bc22f938860e9b4038
#
_entry.id   fe169ae20ea5c9bc22f938860e9b4038
#
_cell.length_a   1.000
_cell.length_b   1.000
_cell.length_c   1.000
_cell.angle_alpha   90.00
_cell.angle_beta   90.00
_cell.angle_gamma   90.00
#
_symmetry.space_group_name_H-M   'P 1'
#
loop_
_entity.id
_entity.type
_entity.pdbx_description
1 polymer ?
#
loop_
_entity_poly.entity_id
_entity_poly.type
_entity_poly.pdbx_seq_one_letter_code
_entity_poly.pdbx_strand_id
1 'polypeptide(L)'
;MTKNNMIVLNRGDTYEFDLTIDDDTSVDGRYHIQGEDTIYFGIMDPHQPFEQALVKKYFTVDDTDGNGNLTIVIEPEDTLDLLPGTYYYAVKIHLQHENIHPETNEVLGYVDKVHTVINKTKLFLND
;
A
#
# COMPACT_ATOMS: atom_id res chain seq x y z
N MET A 1 -10.60 -5.48 6.57
CA MET A 1 -9.26 -4.96 6.93
C MET A 1 -8.18 -5.86 6.35
N THR A 2 -7.12 -5.27 5.85
CA THR A 2 -6.01 -6.02 5.28
C THR A 2 -5.25 -6.80 6.35
N LYS A 3 -4.87 -8.02 6.02
CA LYS A 3 -4.14 -8.89 6.92
C LYS A 3 -2.68 -8.46 7.02
N ASN A 4 -2.21 -8.23 8.25
CA ASN A 4 -0.85 -7.75 8.49
C ASN A 4 0.10 -8.95 8.68
N ASN A 5 0.91 -9.22 7.67
CA ASN A 5 1.87 -10.32 7.71
C ASN A 5 3.29 -9.79 7.79
N MET A 6 4.13 -10.46 8.60
CA MET A 6 5.55 -10.20 8.61
C MET A 6 6.15 -10.52 7.25
N ILE A 7 7.13 -9.72 6.84
CA ILE A 7 7.91 -9.98 5.64
C ILE A 7 9.30 -10.44 6.05
N VAL A 8 9.78 -11.49 5.40
CA VAL A 8 11.17 -11.94 5.54
C VAL A 8 11.74 -12.00 4.14
N LEU A 9 12.78 -11.22 3.89
CA LEU A 9 13.41 -11.22 2.58
C LEU A 9 14.91 -11.05 2.68
N ASN A 10 15.61 -11.49 1.65
CA ASN A 10 17.06 -11.30 1.56
C ASN A 10 17.34 -9.97 0.85
N ARG A 11 18.38 -9.30 1.33
CA ARG A 11 18.80 -8.02 0.75
C ARG A 11 19.12 -8.20 -0.73
N GLY A 12 18.56 -7.32 -1.57
CA GLY A 12 18.78 -7.36 -3.00
C GLY A 12 17.87 -8.31 -3.77
N ASP A 13 16.95 -9.01 -3.08
CA ASP A 13 15.96 -9.83 -3.76
C ASP A 13 14.71 -9.03 -4.08
N THR A 14 13.99 -9.49 -5.10
CA THR A 14 12.65 -8.97 -5.40
C THR A 14 11.63 -9.65 -4.49
N TYR A 15 10.74 -8.86 -3.91
CA TYR A 15 9.63 -9.38 -3.11
C TYR A 15 8.33 -8.73 -3.56
N GLU A 16 7.30 -9.54 -3.75
CA GLU A 16 5.99 -9.05 -4.20
C GLU A 16 4.89 -9.56 -3.29
N PHE A 17 3.88 -8.73 -3.07
CA PHE A 17 2.66 -9.20 -2.41
C PHE A 17 1.45 -8.43 -2.94
N ASP A 18 0.32 -9.13 -3.00
CA ASP A 18 -0.93 -8.52 -3.44
C ASP A 18 -1.54 -7.74 -2.28
N LEU A 19 -1.94 -6.51 -2.57
CA LEU A 19 -2.60 -5.66 -1.59
C LEU A 19 -4.10 -5.90 -1.65
N THR A 20 -4.69 -6.25 -0.51
CA THR A 20 -6.13 -6.41 -0.37
C THR A 20 -6.64 -5.40 0.64
N ILE A 21 -7.63 -4.60 0.25
CA ILE A 21 -8.28 -3.64 1.12
C ILE A 21 -9.74 -4.08 1.26
N ASP A 22 -10.15 -4.38 2.49
CA ASP A 22 -11.52 -4.82 2.74
C ASP A 22 -12.49 -3.65 2.65
N ASP A 23 -13.65 -3.90 2.04
CA ASP A 23 -14.72 -2.91 1.91
C ASP A 23 -16.06 -3.62 2.00
N ASP A 24 -16.75 -3.46 3.12
CA ASP A 24 -18.04 -4.11 3.39
C ASP A 24 -19.15 -3.62 2.47
N THR A 25 -18.97 -2.48 1.82
CA THR A 25 -19.97 -1.89 0.93
C THR A 25 -19.79 -2.34 -0.51
N SER A 26 -18.70 -3.01 -0.81
CA SER A 26 -18.41 -3.50 -2.15
C SER A 26 -19.01 -4.88 -2.39
N VAL A 27 -19.37 -5.17 -3.64
CA VAL A 27 -19.97 -6.46 -4.03
C VAL A 27 -19.03 -7.63 -3.73
N ASP A 28 -17.72 -7.46 -3.99
CA ASP A 28 -16.73 -8.51 -3.76
C ASP A 28 -16.02 -8.40 -2.40
N GLY A 29 -16.48 -7.49 -1.54
CA GLY A 29 -15.89 -7.29 -0.22
C GLY A 29 -14.55 -6.56 -0.22
N ARG A 30 -14.13 -6.02 -1.37
CA ARG A 30 -12.84 -5.38 -1.53
C ARG A 30 -12.97 -3.97 -2.06
N TYR A 31 -12.08 -3.10 -1.61
CA TYR A 31 -11.94 -1.77 -2.19
C TYR A 31 -10.95 -1.81 -3.35
N HIS A 32 -11.35 -1.26 -4.48
CA HIS A 32 -10.49 -1.11 -5.66
C HIS A 32 -10.16 0.36 -5.83
N ILE A 33 -8.87 0.69 -5.92
CA ILE A 33 -8.46 2.09 -6.05
C ILE A 33 -9.01 2.69 -7.33
N GLN A 34 -9.38 3.97 -7.27
CA GLN A 34 -10.04 4.68 -8.35
C GLN A 34 -9.65 6.15 -8.36
N GLY A 35 -9.91 6.82 -9.48
CA GLY A 35 -9.63 8.24 -9.61
C GLY A 35 -8.15 8.55 -9.38
N GLU A 36 -7.89 9.45 -8.44
CA GLU A 36 -6.53 9.85 -8.09
C GLU A 36 -6.06 9.25 -6.78
N ASP A 37 -6.68 8.15 -6.34
CA ASP A 37 -6.23 7.42 -5.15
C ASP A 37 -4.76 7.04 -5.30
N THR A 38 -4.01 7.18 -4.20
CA THR A 38 -2.60 6.82 -4.16
C THR A 38 -2.32 5.91 -2.98
N ILE A 39 -1.62 4.82 -3.23
CA ILE A 39 -1.14 3.91 -2.19
C ILE A 39 0.30 4.27 -1.88
N TYR A 40 0.61 4.44 -0.60
CA TYR A 40 1.97 4.71 -0.13
C TYR A 40 2.48 3.52 0.66
N PHE A 41 3.64 3.03 0.26
CA PHE A 41 4.36 1.96 0.94
C PHE A 41 5.66 2.53 1.50
N GLY A 42 5.98 2.20 2.75
CA GLY A 42 7.23 2.65 3.36
C GLY A 42 7.89 1.56 4.18
N ILE A 43 9.23 1.57 4.18
CA ILE A 43 10.06 0.75 5.06
C ILE A 43 10.81 1.70 5.98
N MET A 44 10.72 1.47 7.28
CA MET A 44 11.22 2.35 8.32
C MET A 44 12.09 1.61 9.31
N ASP A 45 13.03 2.33 9.92
CA ASP A 45 13.65 1.84 11.16
C ASP A 45 12.59 1.76 12.27
N PRO A 46 12.80 0.93 13.31
CA PRO A 46 11.79 0.72 14.35
C PRO A 46 11.25 1.97 15.03
N HIS A 47 12.03 3.04 15.09
CA HIS A 47 11.64 4.27 15.78
C HIS A 47 11.32 5.43 14.85
N GLN A 48 11.30 5.20 13.54
CA GLN A 48 10.99 6.26 12.58
C GLN A 48 9.51 6.36 12.31
N PRO A 49 8.98 7.58 12.11
CA PRO A 49 7.62 7.74 11.59
C PRO A 49 7.57 7.40 10.09
N PHE A 50 6.38 7.16 9.59
CA PHE A 50 6.15 6.80 8.19
C PHE A 50 6.73 7.86 7.22
N GLU A 51 6.63 9.13 7.57
CA GLU A 51 7.10 10.24 6.74
C GLU A 51 8.61 10.24 6.53
N GLN A 52 9.35 9.57 7.42
CA GLN A 52 10.81 9.47 7.35
C GLN A 52 11.28 8.09 6.88
N ALA A 53 10.41 7.34 6.22
CA ALA A 53 10.74 6.00 5.76
C ALA A 53 12.01 6.00 4.90
N LEU A 54 12.85 4.97 5.09
CA LEU A 54 14.08 4.77 4.33
C LEU A 54 13.79 4.41 2.89
N VAL A 55 12.72 3.65 2.66
CA VAL A 55 12.22 3.30 1.34
C VAL A 55 10.80 3.82 1.25
N LYS A 56 10.51 4.58 0.19
CA LYS A 56 9.18 5.13 -0.07
C LYS A 56 8.78 4.77 -1.48
N LYS A 57 7.62 4.14 -1.62
CA LYS A 57 7.06 3.81 -2.92
C LYS A 57 5.60 4.24 -2.93
N TYR A 58 5.11 4.57 -4.10
CA TYR A 58 3.70 4.91 -4.25
C TYR A 58 3.17 4.32 -5.55
N PHE A 59 1.88 4.00 -5.52
CA PHE A 59 1.19 3.32 -6.60
C PHE A 59 -0.14 4.02 -6.86
N THR A 60 -0.53 4.06 -8.11
CA THR A 60 -1.78 4.69 -8.54
C THR A 60 -2.65 3.66 -9.26
N VAL A 61 -3.81 4.10 -9.74
CA VAL A 61 -4.70 3.23 -10.49
C VAL A 61 -4.03 2.66 -11.76
N ASP A 62 -3.03 3.37 -12.29
CA ASP A 62 -2.28 2.91 -13.47
C ASP A 62 -1.41 1.68 -13.17
N ASP A 63 -1.12 1.43 -11.90
CA ASP A 63 -0.32 0.27 -11.48
C ASP A 63 -1.17 -0.97 -11.21
N THR A 64 -2.48 -0.87 -11.34
CA THR A 64 -3.37 -2.02 -11.16
C THR A 64 -3.43 -2.87 -12.42
N ASP A 65 -3.92 -4.12 -12.28
CA ASP A 65 -3.97 -5.10 -13.35
C ASP A 65 -5.18 -4.97 -14.29
N GLY A 66 -5.89 -3.86 -14.23
CA GLY A 66 -7.10 -3.67 -15.03
C GLY A 66 -8.37 -4.18 -14.34
N ASN A 67 -8.25 -5.04 -13.35
CA ASN A 67 -9.35 -5.50 -12.49
C ASN A 67 -9.35 -4.80 -11.12
N GLY A 68 -8.48 -3.80 -10.96
CA GLY A 68 -8.36 -3.05 -9.71
C GLY A 68 -7.49 -3.73 -8.65
N ASN A 69 -6.74 -4.75 -9.02
CA ASN A 69 -5.82 -5.43 -8.12
C ASN A 69 -4.44 -4.79 -8.20
N LEU A 70 -3.83 -4.56 -7.04
CA LEU A 70 -2.51 -3.96 -6.94
C LEU A 70 -1.54 -4.95 -6.31
N THR A 71 -0.39 -5.13 -6.97
CA THR A 71 0.74 -5.87 -6.41
C THR A 71 1.81 -4.87 -5.99
N ILE A 72 2.19 -4.91 -4.71
CA ILE A 72 3.29 -4.09 -4.20
C ILE A 72 4.58 -4.86 -4.44
N VAL A 73 5.54 -4.20 -5.08
CA VAL A 73 6.82 -4.80 -5.45
C VAL A 73 7.95 -4.09 -4.73
N ILE A 74 8.75 -4.85 -3.99
CA ILE A 74 10.02 -4.38 -3.42
C ILE A 74 11.10 -4.80 -4.40
N GLU A 75 11.75 -3.81 -5.00
CA GLU A 75 12.78 -4.04 -6.00
C GLU A 75 14.14 -4.32 -5.35
N PRO A 76 15.07 -5.00 -6.04
CA PRO A 76 16.41 -5.25 -5.50
C PRO A 76 17.11 -3.98 -4.98
N GLU A 77 17.02 -2.89 -5.70
CA GLU A 77 17.66 -1.62 -5.32
C GLU A 77 17.05 -0.99 -4.07
N ASP A 78 15.82 -1.35 -3.71
CA ASP A 78 15.16 -0.78 -2.53
C ASP A 78 15.85 -1.19 -1.24
N THR A 79 16.43 -2.39 -1.20
CA THR A 79 17.05 -2.94 0.01
C THR A 79 18.56 -3.07 -0.08
N LEU A 80 19.15 -2.90 -1.26
CA LEU A 80 20.56 -3.19 -1.48
C LEU A 80 21.48 -2.36 -0.59
N ASP A 81 21.11 -1.12 -0.29
CA ASP A 81 21.90 -0.21 0.55
C ASP A 81 21.50 -0.25 2.03
N LEU A 82 20.53 -1.09 2.40
CA LEU A 82 20.12 -1.24 3.78
C LEU A 82 20.98 -2.30 4.47
N LEU A 83 21.28 -2.08 5.76
CA LEU A 83 21.95 -3.09 6.57
C LEU A 83 20.97 -4.20 6.94
N PRO A 84 21.42 -5.45 7.04
CA PRO A 84 20.56 -6.53 7.53
C PRO A 84 20.06 -6.23 8.93
N GLY A 85 18.84 -6.62 9.24
CA GLY A 85 18.24 -6.39 10.54
C GLY A 85 16.74 -6.33 10.50
N THR A 86 16.17 -5.79 11.57
CA THR A 86 14.72 -5.64 11.71
C THR A 86 14.28 -4.24 11.33
N TYR A 87 13.32 -4.20 10.43
CA TYR A 87 12.66 -2.97 9.99
C TYR A 87 11.17 -3.12 10.19
N TYR A 88 10.43 -2.07 9.91
CA TYR A 88 8.98 -2.10 9.85
C TYR A 88 8.53 -1.59 8.49
N TYR A 89 7.42 -2.11 8.00
CA TYR A 89 6.78 -1.57 6.82
C TYR A 89 5.34 -1.17 7.16
N ALA A 90 4.80 -0.26 6.39
CA ALA A 90 3.41 0.17 6.52
C ALA A 90 2.87 0.57 5.15
N VAL A 91 1.55 0.51 5.03
CA VAL A 91 0.85 0.91 3.80
C VAL A 91 -0.25 1.88 4.19
N LYS A 92 -0.29 3.01 3.50
CA LYS A 92 -1.35 4.01 3.64
C LYS A 92 -2.01 4.26 2.29
N ILE A 93 -3.24 4.69 2.32
CA ILE A 93 -3.95 5.10 1.12
C ILE A 93 -4.42 6.55 1.28
N HIS A 94 -4.21 7.35 0.25
CA HIS A 94 -4.82 8.66 0.13
C HIS A 94 -5.96 8.55 -0.89
N LEU A 95 -7.18 8.56 -0.38
CA LEU A 95 -8.38 8.49 -1.21
C LEU A 95 -8.62 9.86 -1.83
N GLN A 96 -8.60 9.93 -3.16
CA GLN A 96 -8.86 11.15 -3.91
C GLN A 96 -9.70 10.79 -5.13
N HIS A 97 -11.02 10.79 -4.96
CA HIS A 97 -11.92 10.45 -6.06
C HIS A 97 -13.30 11.07 -5.85
N GLU A 98 -14.06 11.13 -6.94
CA GLU A 98 -15.44 11.57 -6.88
C GLU A 98 -16.33 10.51 -6.26
N ASN A 99 -17.24 10.93 -5.38
CA ASN A 99 -18.28 10.07 -4.88
C ASN A 99 -19.46 10.14 -5.85
N ILE A 100 -19.68 9.07 -6.59
CA ILE A 100 -20.67 9.04 -7.67
C ILE A 100 -21.83 8.15 -7.29
N HIS A 101 -23.06 8.65 -7.52
CA HIS A 101 -24.27 7.86 -7.29
C HIS A 101 -24.30 6.66 -8.24
N PRO A 102 -24.46 5.43 -7.73
CA PRO A 102 -24.31 4.23 -8.55
C PRO A 102 -25.36 4.08 -9.65
N GLU A 103 -26.55 4.67 -9.51
CA GLU A 103 -27.63 4.53 -10.47
C GLU A 103 -27.70 5.70 -11.45
N THR A 104 -27.44 6.93 -10.99
CA THR A 104 -27.62 8.12 -11.81
C THR A 104 -26.34 8.69 -12.36
N ASN A 105 -25.17 8.22 -11.90
CA ASN A 105 -23.85 8.77 -12.22
C ASN A 105 -23.70 10.23 -11.81
N GLU A 106 -24.55 10.69 -10.90
CA GLU A 106 -24.45 12.05 -10.38
C GLU A 106 -23.32 12.16 -9.38
N VAL A 107 -22.53 13.24 -9.48
CA VAL A 107 -21.44 13.49 -8.53
C VAL A 107 -22.03 14.01 -7.23
N LEU A 108 -21.87 13.24 -6.15
CA LEU A 108 -22.39 13.58 -4.83
C LEU A 108 -21.38 14.37 -3.97
N GLY A 109 -20.13 14.42 -4.40
CA GLY A 109 -19.06 15.09 -3.68
C GLY A 109 -17.70 14.53 -4.05
N TYR A 110 -16.68 14.97 -3.33
CA TYR A 110 -15.31 14.52 -3.53
C TYR A 110 -14.76 13.92 -2.24
N VAL A 111 -14.12 12.76 -2.34
CA VAL A 111 -13.48 12.10 -1.21
C VAL A 111 -12.00 12.50 -1.18
N ASP A 112 -11.54 12.99 -0.03
CA ASP A 112 -10.14 13.33 0.21
C ASP A 112 -9.81 12.91 1.65
N LYS A 113 -9.30 11.69 1.81
CA LYS A 113 -9.03 11.11 3.13
C LYS A 113 -7.79 10.24 3.08
N VAL A 114 -7.06 10.19 4.19
CA VAL A 114 -5.91 9.31 4.35
C VAL A 114 -6.22 8.25 5.40
N HIS A 115 -5.98 7.00 5.05
CA HIS A 115 -6.18 5.87 5.95
C HIS A 115 -4.95 4.99 5.98
N THR A 116 -4.71 4.33 7.12
CA THR A 116 -3.71 3.28 7.22
C THR A 116 -4.34 1.96 6.81
N VAL A 117 -3.77 1.33 5.79
CA VAL A 117 -4.22 0.02 5.28
C VAL A 117 -3.52 -1.10 6.05
N ILE A 118 -2.20 -1.00 6.18
CA ILE A 118 -1.40 -1.93 6.96
C ILE A 118 -0.62 -1.12 7.99
N ASN A 119 -0.88 -1.40 9.28
CA ASN A 119 -0.13 -0.80 10.37
C ASN A 119 1.32 -1.28 10.35
N LYS A 120 2.20 -0.58 11.04
CA LYS A 120 3.61 -0.97 11.14
C LYS A 120 3.74 -2.45 11.50
N THR A 121 4.35 -3.20 10.62
CA THR A 121 4.53 -4.65 10.72
C THR A 121 5.99 -4.98 10.46
N LYS A 122 6.51 -5.98 11.14
CA LYS A 122 7.93 -6.33 11.07
C LYS A 122 8.32 -6.80 9.68
N LEU A 123 9.48 -6.32 9.24
CA LEU A 123 10.16 -6.78 8.05
C LEU A 123 11.59 -7.16 8.45
N PHE A 124 11.93 -8.43 8.27
CA PHE A 124 13.28 -8.92 8.57
C PHE A 124 14.07 -8.97 7.28
N LEU A 125 15.19 -8.24 7.26
CA LEU A 125 16.09 -8.19 6.12
C LEU A 125 17.32 -9.03 6.43
N ASN A 126 17.48 -10.12 5.69
CA ASN A 126 18.64 -11.00 5.76
C ASN A 126 19.71 -10.56 4.77
N ASP A 127 20.94 -10.91 5.08
CA ASP A 127 22.03 -10.62 4.16
C ASP A 127 22.07 -11.61 2.98
#